data_c2c0770783eb336d8f9e57d8ea2fcf73
#
_entry.id   c2c0770783eb336d8f9e57d8ea2fcf73
#
_cell.length_a   1.000
_cell.length_b   1.000
_cell.length_c   1.000
_cell.angle_alpha   90.00
_cell.angle_beta   90.00
_cell.angle_gamma   90.00
#
_symmetry.space_group_name_H-M   'P 1'
#
loop_
_entity.id
_entity.type
_entity.pdbx_description
1 polymer ?
#
loop_
_entity_poly.entity_id
_entity_poly.type
_entity_poly.pdbx_seq_one_letter_code
_entity_poly.pdbx_strand_id
1 'polypeptide(L)'
;DAVTYAAEDADITLRLWKIFKQKLHRSKVTKVYETLERPLVSVLAQVERNGIKVDRETLSRMSNAFAQKMAGLEAEIYELAGESFNVGSPKQLGEIMFDKLGYEGGKKGKNGAYATGADILEDLAMSYDFPKRVLDWRQLSKLKSTYTDALQDLSLIHI
;
A
#
# COMPACT_ATOMS: atom_id res chain seq x y z
N ASP A 1 -19.90 4.33 24.11
CA ASP A 1 -19.65 5.69 24.64
C ASP A 1 -18.19 6.06 24.36
N ALA A 2 -17.95 7.27 23.78
CA ALA A 2 -16.62 7.73 23.39
C ALA A 2 -15.64 7.81 24.56
N VAL A 3 -16.14 8.15 25.76
CA VAL A 3 -15.32 8.24 26.97
C VAL A 3 -14.81 6.86 27.39
N THR A 4 -15.67 5.86 27.39
CA THR A 4 -15.31 4.47 27.73
C THR A 4 -14.28 3.93 26.74
N TYR A 5 -14.48 4.15 25.44
CA TYR A 5 -13.55 3.73 24.40
C TYR A 5 -12.15 4.36 24.56
N ALA A 6 -12.10 5.68 24.76
CA ALA A 6 -10.82 6.38 24.94
C ALA A 6 -10.09 5.97 26.23
N ALA A 7 -10.84 5.73 27.32
CA ALA A 7 -10.28 5.26 28.58
C ALA A 7 -9.72 3.83 28.46
N GLU A 8 -10.40 2.94 27.72
CA GLU A 8 -9.97 1.58 27.47
C GLU A 8 -8.67 1.53 26.68
N ASP A 9 -8.53 2.35 25.63
CA ASP A 9 -7.29 2.45 24.84
C ASP A 9 -6.10 2.86 25.72
N ALA A 10 -6.28 3.83 26.61
CA ALA A 10 -5.24 4.28 27.53
C ALA A 10 -4.85 3.18 28.55
N ASP A 11 -5.83 2.48 29.12
CA ASP A 11 -5.60 1.41 30.08
C ASP A 11 -4.88 0.21 29.44
N ILE A 12 -5.33 -0.22 28.26
CA ILE A 12 -4.71 -1.32 27.52
C ILE A 12 -3.26 -0.97 27.15
N THR A 13 -3.02 0.25 26.67
CA THR A 13 -1.67 0.72 26.34
C THR A 13 -0.75 0.67 27.57
N LEU A 14 -1.23 1.12 28.73
CA LEU A 14 -0.45 1.06 29.97
C LEU A 14 -0.18 -0.39 30.43
N ARG A 15 -1.15 -1.28 30.29
CA ARG A 15 -0.96 -2.73 30.61
C ARG A 15 0.06 -3.36 29.70
N LEU A 16 0.00 -3.09 28.39
CA LEU A 16 0.99 -3.57 27.41
C LEU A 16 2.39 -3.06 27.75
N TRP A 17 2.51 -1.79 28.09
CA TRP A 17 3.79 -1.21 28.53
C TRP A 17 4.39 -1.96 29.72
N LYS A 18 3.60 -2.20 30.77
CA LYS A 18 4.06 -2.94 31.95
C LYS A 18 4.59 -4.34 31.62
N ILE A 19 3.93 -5.03 30.70
CA ILE A 19 4.34 -6.36 30.24
C ILE A 19 5.60 -6.28 29.36
N PHE A 20 5.62 -5.38 28.39
CA PHE A 20 6.73 -5.27 27.45
C PHE A 20 8.01 -4.75 28.05
N LYS A 21 7.93 -3.86 29.04
CA LYS A 21 9.10 -3.38 29.76
C LYS A 21 9.98 -4.50 30.30
N GLN A 22 9.36 -5.56 30.85
CA GLN A 22 10.09 -6.74 31.31
C GLN A 22 10.60 -7.62 30.18
N LYS A 23 9.82 -7.72 29.09
CA LYS A 23 10.21 -8.52 27.90
C LYS A 23 11.37 -7.88 27.14
N LEU A 24 11.44 -6.56 27.05
CA LEU A 24 12.56 -5.85 26.38
C LEU A 24 13.91 -6.29 26.95
N HIS A 25 14.00 -6.38 28.28
CA HIS A 25 15.23 -6.81 28.94
C HIS A 25 15.56 -8.29 28.64
N ARG A 26 14.58 -9.18 28.78
CA ARG A 26 14.75 -10.62 28.52
C ARG A 26 15.12 -10.90 27.06
N SER A 27 14.59 -10.12 26.13
CA SER A 27 14.87 -10.24 24.68
C SER A 27 16.15 -9.52 24.26
N LYS A 28 16.90 -8.89 25.20
CA LYS A 28 18.14 -8.15 24.94
C LYS A 28 17.99 -6.96 23.95
N VAL A 29 16.77 -6.41 23.81
CA VAL A 29 16.49 -5.28 22.90
C VAL A 29 16.32 -3.93 23.62
N THR A 30 16.55 -3.89 24.95
CA THR A 30 16.44 -2.68 25.75
C THR A 30 17.29 -1.55 25.21
N LYS A 31 18.53 -1.85 24.73
CA LYS A 31 19.45 -0.86 24.17
C LYS A 31 18.83 -0.20 22.92
N VAL A 32 18.28 -1.00 22.02
CA VAL A 32 17.62 -0.49 20.80
C VAL A 32 16.47 0.44 21.18
N TYR A 33 15.61 -0.01 22.11
CA TYR A 33 14.49 0.79 22.57
C TYR A 33 14.92 2.13 23.19
N GLU A 34 15.90 2.12 24.12
CA GLU A 34 16.30 3.33 24.84
C GLU A 34 17.16 4.28 23.99
N THR A 35 17.94 3.77 23.02
CA THR A 35 18.85 4.60 22.23
C THR A 35 18.36 4.97 20.84
N LEU A 36 17.39 4.25 20.30
CA LEU A 36 16.82 4.51 18.98
C LEU A 36 15.32 4.85 19.04
N GLU A 37 14.49 3.91 19.50
CA GLU A 37 13.04 4.06 19.43
C GLU A 37 12.49 5.20 20.30
N ARG A 38 12.93 5.27 21.55
CA ARG A 38 12.47 6.33 22.47
C ARG A 38 12.86 7.74 22.04
N PRO A 39 14.15 8.02 21.70
CA PRO A 39 14.55 9.33 21.21
C PRO A 39 13.91 9.69 19.86
N LEU A 40 13.58 8.71 19.04
CA LEU A 40 12.96 8.93 17.72
C LEU A 40 11.65 9.71 17.80
N VAL A 41 10.87 9.53 18.87
CA VAL A 41 9.60 10.23 19.08
C VAL A 41 9.78 11.76 19.03
N SER A 42 10.77 12.29 19.75
CA SER A 42 11.05 13.74 19.76
C SER A 42 11.63 14.23 18.43
N VAL A 43 12.42 13.40 17.75
CA VAL A 43 12.96 13.73 16.42
C VAL A 43 11.83 13.81 15.39
N LEU A 44 10.92 12.84 15.38
CA LEU A 44 9.77 12.84 14.47
C LEU A 44 8.85 14.03 14.75
N ALA A 45 8.56 14.32 16.01
CA ALA A 45 7.76 15.50 16.37
C ALA A 45 8.40 16.81 15.87
N GLN A 46 9.73 16.92 15.88
CA GLN A 46 10.41 18.10 15.36
C GLN A 46 10.39 18.12 13.82
N VAL A 47 10.55 16.99 13.15
CA VAL A 47 10.42 16.88 11.69
C VAL A 47 9.01 17.30 11.25
N GLU A 48 7.97 16.81 11.93
CA GLU A 48 6.57 17.18 11.65
C GLU A 48 6.32 18.69 11.87
N ARG A 49 6.88 19.27 12.92
CA ARG A 49 6.76 20.73 13.18
C ARG A 49 7.47 21.58 12.15
N ASN A 50 8.61 21.14 11.65
CA ASN A 50 9.36 21.84 10.60
C ASN A 50 8.65 21.76 9.26
N GLY A 51 7.92 20.68 9.02
CA GLY A 51 7.22 20.41 7.78
C GLY A 51 8.16 20.12 6.60
N ILE A 52 7.56 19.89 5.45
CA ILE A 52 8.25 19.65 4.18
C ILE A 52 7.64 20.57 3.12
N LYS A 53 8.50 21.25 2.37
CA LYS A 53 8.05 22.04 1.21
C LYS A 53 7.71 21.08 0.07
N VAL A 54 6.48 21.16 -0.43
CA VAL A 54 5.96 20.35 -1.53
C VAL A 54 5.74 21.23 -2.77
N ASP A 55 6.31 20.81 -3.91
CA ASP A 55 6.04 21.41 -5.21
C ASP A 55 4.77 20.78 -5.81
N ARG A 56 3.63 21.40 -5.53
CA ARG A 56 2.31 20.92 -5.98
C ARG A 56 2.15 20.92 -7.49
N GLU A 57 2.76 21.87 -8.19
CA GLU A 57 2.67 21.94 -9.65
C GLU A 57 3.39 20.76 -10.30
N THR A 58 4.59 20.44 -9.81
CA THR A 58 5.31 19.25 -10.27
C THR A 58 4.56 17.96 -9.95
N LEU A 59 3.99 17.82 -8.75
CA LEU A 59 3.17 16.64 -8.40
C LEU A 59 1.92 16.52 -9.27
N SER A 60 1.25 17.63 -9.59
CA SER A 60 0.08 17.62 -10.47
C SER A 60 0.44 17.18 -11.90
N ARG A 61 1.56 17.68 -12.44
CA ARG A 61 2.06 17.23 -13.76
C ARG A 61 2.40 15.74 -13.76
N MET A 62 3.04 15.25 -12.69
CA MET A 62 3.35 13.83 -12.56
C MET A 62 2.09 12.98 -12.44
N SER A 63 1.10 13.40 -11.64
CA SER A 63 -0.18 12.72 -11.50
C SER A 63 -0.89 12.56 -12.84
N ASN A 64 -0.94 13.64 -13.65
CA ASN A 64 -1.52 13.61 -14.98
C ASN A 64 -0.76 12.67 -15.93
N ALA A 65 0.57 12.70 -15.89
CA ALA A 65 1.40 11.79 -16.70
C ALA A 65 1.19 10.32 -16.31
N PHE A 66 1.06 10.03 -15.01
CA PHE A 66 0.72 8.68 -14.54
C PHE A 66 -0.66 8.25 -15.00
N ALA A 67 -1.66 9.13 -14.91
CA ALA A 67 -3.02 8.84 -15.39
C ALA A 67 -3.03 8.46 -16.88
N GLN A 68 -2.31 9.21 -17.72
CA GLN A 68 -2.19 8.91 -19.16
C GLN A 68 -1.52 7.57 -19.42
N LYS A 69 -0.42 7.27 -18.71
CA LYS A 69 0.25 5.96 -18.83
C LYS A 69 -0.62 4.81 -18.35
N MET A 70 -1.36 5.00 -17.25
CA MET A 70 -2.29 4.00 -16.74
C MET A 70 -3.41 3.71 -17.75
N ALA A 71 -3.97 4.74 -18.38
CA ALA A 71 -4.98 4.56 -19.43
C ALA A 71 -4.44 3.77 -20.63
N GLY A 72 -3.18 3.99 -21.02
CA GLY A 72 -2.53 3.21 -22.06
C GLY A 72 -2.35 1.74 -21.66
N LEU A 73 -1.89 1.49 -20.43
CA LEU A 73 -1.76 0.12 -19.90
C LEU A 73 -3.11 -0.57 -19.75
N GLU A 74 -4.16 0.14 -19.34
CA GLU A 74 -5.53 -0.42 -19.27
C GLU A 74 -6.02 -0.87 -20.64
N ALA A 75 -5.76 -0.09 -21.70
CA ALA A 75 -6.12 -0.48 -23.06
C ALA A 75 -5.37 -1.77 -23.49
N GLU A 76 -4.06 -1.87 -23.23
CA GLU A 76 -3.28 -3.08 -23.50
C GLU A 76 -3.79 -4.29 -22.69
N ILE A 77 -4.12 -4.08 -21.40
CA ILE A 77 -4.69 -5.13 -20.53
C ILE A 77 -6.03 -5.61 -21.06
N TYR A 78 -6.91 -4.71 -21.50
CA TYR A 78 -8.22 -5.09 -22.08
C TYR A 78 -8.08 -5.83 -23.40
N GLU A 79 -7.13 -5.44 -24.25
CA GLU A 79 -6.82 -6.15 -25.48
C GLU A 79 -6.37 -7.60 -25.19
N LEU A 80 -5.44 -7.78 -24.26
CA LEU A 80 -4.95 -9.10 -23.83
C LEU A 80 -6.03 -9.94 -23.14
N ALA A 81 -6.92 -9.31 -22.38
CA ALA A 81 -8.04 -9.98 -21.72
C ALA A 81 -9.20 -10.30 -22.69
N GLY A 82 -9.32 -9.55 -23.80
CA GLY A 82 -10.45 -9.63 -24.73
C GLY A 82 -11.75 -9.01 -24.21
N GLU A 83 -11.68 -8.25 -23.10
CA GLU A 83 -12.80 -7.50 -22.51
C GLU A 83 -12.33 -6.43 -21.52
N SER A 84 -13.21 -5.45 -21.24
CA SER A 84 -12.97 -4.45 -20.20
C SER A 84 -13.43 -4.96 -18.83
N PHE A 85 -12.65 -4.66 -17.79
CA PHE A 85 -12.95 -4.99 -16.40
C PHE A 85 -12.24 -4.01 -15.46
N ASN A 86 -12.54 -4.06 -14.17
CA ASN A 86 -11.83 -3.24 -13.19
C ASN A 86 -10.45 -3.87 -12.84
N VAL A 87 -9.37 -3.34 -13.45
CA VAL A 87 -7.99 -3.80 -13.21
C VAL A 87 -7.59 -3.69 -11.74
N GLY A 88 -8.17 -2.73 -11.00
CA GLY A 88 -7.96 -2.56 -9.56
C GLY A 88 -8.70 -3.58 -8.69
N SER A 89 -9.60 -4.40 -9.25
CA SER A 89 -10.36 -5.41 -8.52
C SER A 89 -9.62 -6.76 -8.50
N PRO A 90 -9.09 -7.23 -7.35
CA PRO A 90 -8.43 -8.53 -7.27
C PRO A 90 -9.32 -9.70 -7.68
N LYS A 91 -10.63 -9.58 -7.43
CA LYS A 91 -11.61 -10.61 -7.78
C LYS A 91 -11.73 -10.75 -9.30
N GLN A 92 -12.04 -9.65 -10.00
CA GLN A 92 -12.18 -9.66 -11.45
C GLN A 92 -10.89 -10.05 -12.15
N LEU A 93 -9.75 -9.53 -11.67
CA LEU A 93 -8.44 -9.90 -12.19
C LEU A 93 -8.17 -11.42 -12.07
N GLY A 94 -8.52 -12.02 -10.93
CA GLY A 94 -8.36 -13.46 -10.73
C GLY A 94 -9.25 -14.27 -11.65
N GLU A 95 -10.51 -13.86 -11.85
CA GLU A 95 -11.45 -14.50 -12.79
C GLU A 95 -10.93 -14.43 -14.22
N ILE A 96 -10.40 -13.27 -14.65
CA ILE A 96 -9.79 -13.12 -15.99
C ILE A 96 -8.57 -14.03 -16.15
N MET A 97 -7.63 -14.02 -15.20
CA MET A 97 -6.39 -14.79 -15.33
C MET A 97 -6.62 -16.30 -15.33
N PHE A 98 -7.43 -16.80 -14.39
CA PHE A 98 -7.50 -18.23 -14.14
C PHE A 98 -8.73 -18.89 -14.77
N ASP A 99 -9.88 -18.22 -14.80
CA ASP A 99 -11.10 -18.80 -15.38
C ASP A 99 -11.20 -18.54 -16.89
N LYS A 100 -10.76 -17.34 -17.38
CA LYS A 100 -10.88 -16.99 -18.79
C LYS A 100 -9.61 -17.30 -19.60
N LEU A 101 -8.44 -16.79 -19.15
CA LEU A 101 -7.17 -16.97 -19.84
C LEU A 101 -6.52 -18.33 -19.55
N GLY A 102 -7.01 -19.05 -18.53
CA GLY A 102 -6.60 -20.42 -18.22
C GLY A 102 -5.16 -20.53 -17.70
N TYR A 103 -4.63 -19.49 -17.03
CA TYR A 103 -3.28 -19.55 -16.47
C TYR A 103 -3.19 -20.60 -15.36
N GLU A 104 -2.10 -21.34 -15.34
CA GLU A 104 -1.87 -22.35 -14.30
C GLU A 104 -1.49 -21.72 -12.95
N GLY A 105 -1.73 -22.45 -11.85
CA GLY A 105 -1.30 -22.07 -10.51
C GLY A 105 -2.31 -21.21 -9.73
N GLY A 106 -3.54 -21.02 -10.20
CA GLY A 106 -4.59 -20.28 -9.51
C GLY A 106 -4.97 -20.91 -8.17
N LYS A 107 -4.61 -20.24 -7.05
CA LYS A 107 -4.98 -20.67 -5.70
C LYS A 107 -6.16 -19.84 -5.21
N LYS A 108 -7.26 -20.49 -4.83
CA LYS A 108 -8.41 -19.84 -4.20
C LYS A 108 -8.21 -19.76 -2.69
N GLY A 109 -8.42 -18.58 -2.13
CA GLY A 109 -8.44 -18.36 -0.68
C GLY A 109 -9.69 -18.94 -0.02
N LYS A 110 -9.79 -18.82 1.31
CA LYS A 110 -10.94 -19.30 2.10
C LYS A 110 -12.29 -18.69 1.67
N ASN A 111 -12.26 -17.51 1.09
CA ASN A 111 -13.43 -16.79 0.56
C ASN A 111 -13.76 -17.14 -0.91
N GLY A 112 -13.10 -18.12 -1.50
CA GLY A 112 -13.31 -18.56 -2.88
C GLY A 112 -12.70 -17.65 -3.96
N ALA A 113 -12.10 -16.51 -3.60
CA ALA A 113 -11.43 -15.62 -4.54
C ALA A 113 -9.99 -16.10 -4.84
N TYR A 114 -9.55 -15.90 -6.07
CA TYR A 114 -8.17 -16.17 -6.45
C TYR A 114 -7.20 -15.20 -5.78
N ALA A 115 -6.04 -15.71 -5.38
CA ALA A 115 -4.94 -14.88 -4.94
C ALA A 115 -4.29 -14.20 -6.16
N THR A 116 -4.13 -12.89 -6.09
CA THR A 116 -3.53 -12.05 -7.15
C THR A 116 -2.44 -11.15 -6.59
N GLY A 117 -1.68 -11.65 -5.61
CA GLY A 117 -0.56 -10.94 -5.00
C GLY A 117 0.56 -10.65 -6.01
N ALA A 118 1.49 -9.77 -5.62
CA ALA A 118 2.62 -9.41 -6.48
C ALA A 118 3.48 -10.63 -6.81
N ASP A 119 3.73 -11.50 -5.84
CA ASP A 119 4.45 -12.76 -5.97
C ASP A 119 3.90 -13.64 -7.10
N ILE A 120 2.57 -13.85 -7.11
CA ILE A 120 1.89 -14.66 -8.13
C ILE A 120 1.96 -14.01 -9.51
N LEU A 121 1.76 -12.69 -9.56
CA LEU A 121 1.84 -11.96 -10.83
C LEU A 121 3.25 -11.92 -11.39
N GLU A 122 4.28 -11.81 -10.55
CA GLU A 122 5.68 -11.86 -10.94
C GLU A 122 6.05 -13.23 -11.53
N ASP A 123 5.62 -14.31 -10.89
CA ASP A 123 5.82 -15.67 -11.40
C ASP A 123 5.16 -15.85 -12.79
N LEU A 124 3.91 -15.43 -12.94
CA LEU A 124 3.18 -15.50 -14.20
C LEU A 124 3.76 -14.57 -15.28
N ALA A 125 4.31 -13.43 -14.91
CA ALA A 125 4.93 -12.47 -15.83
C ALA A 125 6.19 -13.02 -16.52
N MET A 126 6.78 -14.09 -15.99
CA MET A 126 7.88 -14.80 -16.66
C MET A 126 7.43 -15.47 -17.96
N SER A 127 6.14 -15.82 -18.09
CA SER A 127 5.60 -16.57 -19.21
C SER A 127 4.50 -15.83 -19.98
N TYR A 128 3.88 -14.81 -19.40
CA TYR A 128 2.72 -14.13 -19.99
C TYR A 128 2.86 -12.61 -19.91
N ASP A 129 2.44 -11.90 -20.96
CA ASP A 129 2.49 -10.44 -21.01
C ASP A 129 1.39 -9.77 -20.16
N PHE A 130 0.21 -10.37 -20.05
CA PHE A 130 -0.90 -9.82 -19.29
C PHE A 130 -0.56 -9.54 -17.81
N PRO A 131 -0.02 -10.47 -17.01
CA PRO A 131 0.38 -10.20 -15.63
C PRO A 131 1.45 -9.11 -15.53
N LYS A 132 2.36 -9.03 -16.50
CA LYS A 132 3.39 -8.00 -16.57
C LYS A 132 2.78 -6.60 -16.69
N ARG A 133 1.80 -6.42 -17.60
CA ARG A 133 1.08 -5.15 -17.76
C ARG A 133 0.27 -4.79 -16.52
N VAL A 134 -0.31 -5.78 -15.85
CA VAL A 134 -1.02 -5.57 -14.57
C VAL A 134 -0.05 -5.10 -13.48
N LEU A 135 1.15 -5.65 -13.38
CA LEU A 135 2.18 -5.18 -12.44
C LEU A 135 2.59 -3.74 -12.72
N ASP A 136 2.86 -3.39 -13.97
CA ASP A 136 3.20 -2.03 -14.39
C ASP A 136 2.06 -1.04 -14.03
N TRP A 137 0.82 -1.42 -14.29
CA TRP A 137 -0.35 -0.62 -13.94
C TRP A 137 -0.48 -0.42 -12.42
N ARG A 138 -0.32 -1.48 -11.63
CA ARG A 138 -0.38 -1.42 -10.16
C ARG A 138 0.70 -0.51 -9.58
N GLN A 139 1.90 -0.57 -10.13
CA GLN A 139 2.99 0.31 -9.69
C GLN A 139 2.64 1.78 -9.92
N LEU A 140 2.15 2.14 -11.11
CA LEU A 140 1.74 3.51 -11.41
C LEU A 140 0.53 3.95 -10.58
N SER A 141 -0.46 3.08 -10.39
CA SER A 141 -1.63 3.33 -9.55
C SER A 141 -1.23 3.65 -8.10
N LYS A 142 -0.30 2.86 -7.54
CA LYS A 142 0.23 3.10 -6.20
C LYS A 142 1.00 4.42 -6.11
N LEU A 143 1.88 4.71 -7.08
CA LEU A 143 2.63 5.96 -7.13
C LEU A 143 1.70 7.16 -7.24
N LYS A 144 0.68 7.06 -8.09
CA LYS A 144 -0.29 8.13 -8.27
C LYS A 144 -1.10 8.38 -7.01
N SER A 145 -1.79 7.37 -6.49
CA SER A 145 -2.71 7.54 -5.36
C SER A 145 -1.99 7.86 -4.04
N THR A 146 -0.86 7.21 -3.76
CA THR A 146 -0.17 7.31 -2.47
C THR A 146 0.74 8.54 -2.38
N TYR A 147 1.36 8.94 -3.49
CA TYR A 147 2.34 10.02 -3.48
C TYR A 147 1.87 11.25 -4.24
N THR A 148 1.59 11.17 -5.55
CA THR A 148 1.33 12.38 -6.30
C THR A 148 -0.01 13.03 -5.94
N ASP A 149 -1.07 12.27 -5.69
CA ASP A 149 -2.36 12.81 -5.31
C ASP A 149 -2.40 13.16 -3.81
N ALA A 150 -2.07 12.20 -2.94
CA ALA A 150 -2.16 12.40 -1.51
C ALA A 150 -1.28 13.55 -0.98
N LEU A 151 -0.05 13.71 -1.50
CA LEU A 151 0.82 14.82 -1.07
C LEU A 151 0.31 16.20 -1.51
N GLN A 152 -0.44 16.28 -2.60
CA GLN A 152 -1.10 17.54 -2.98
C GLN A 152 -2.18 17.94 -1.98
N ASP A 153 -2.96 16.96 -1.49
CA ASP A 153 -4.03 17.20 -0.52
C ASP A 153 -3.48 17.54 0.87
N LEU A 154 -2.44 16.84 1.32
CA LEU A 154 -1.77 17.12 2.61
C LEU A 154 -1.16 18.52 2.66
N SER A 155 -0.65 19.04 1.54
CA SER A 155 -0.11 20.39 1.45
C SER A 155 -1.16 21.50 1.70
N LEU A 156 -2.46 21.20 1.60
CA LEU A 156 -3.55 22.13 1.93
C LEU A 156 -3.83 22.25 3.42
N ILE A 157 -3.44 21.24 4.22
CA ILE A 157 -3.74 21.16 5.65
C ILE A 157 -2.72 21.96 6.49
N HIS A 158 -1.53 22.24 5.93
CA HIS A 158 -0.40 22.83 6.63
C HIS A 158 0.02 24.25 6.13
N ILE A 159 -0.83 24.89 5.34
CA ILE A 159 -0.61 26.29 4.93
C ILE A 159 -1.39 27.26 5.84
#